data_e02e83726077174072062e9e4e499bb4
#
_entry.id   e02e83726077174072062e9e4e499bb4
#
_cell.length_a   1.000
_cell.length_b   1.000
_cell.length_c   1.000
_cell.angle_alpha   90.00
_cell.angle_beta   90.00
_cell.angle_gamma   90.00
#
_symmetry.space_group_name_H-M   'P 1'
#
loop_
_entity.id
_entity.type
_entity.pdbx_description
1 polymer ?
#
loop_
_entity_poly.entity_id
_entity_poly.type
_entity_poly.pdbx_seq_one_letter_code
_entity_poly.pdbx_strand_id
1 'polypeptide(L)'
;IKWKLIMPAVKNYLSTSLEKDGIFKISDKNHAEEDRALCAIFSDGEAPSDFGLVIYRDGDTVDPNRKYISVSDFDDLDVGDVFRVDLHTRRLVFLFKKNSRTNSLYVTDLCNSHCLMCPQPPQETDSVIFEELRQVVSLLPEGLEEISITGGEPTQIGDRLPLLLRDLASRAPDCYVH
;
A
#
# COMPACT_ATOMS: atom_id res chain seq x y z
N ILE A 1 -3.75 3.44 14.25
CA ILE A 1 -3.98 2.19 13.50
C ILE A 1 -2.68 1.39 13.55
N LYS A 2 -2.71 0.21 14.22
CA LYS A 2 -1.50 -0.58 14.47
C LYS A 2 -1.30 -1.63 13.38
N TRP A 3 -0.80 -1.25 12.22
CA TRP A 3 -0.19 -2.18 11.28
C TRP A 3 1.18 -2.62 11.83
N LYS A 4 1.23 -3.39 12.89
CA LYS A 4 2.43 -3.43 13.73
C LYS A 4 3.14 -4.77 13.85
N LEU A 5 2.95 -5.75 12.96
CA LEU A 5 3.61 -7.04 13.23
C LEU A 5 4.23 -7.82 12.08
N ILE A 6 3.92 -7.54 10.87
CA ILE A 6 4.87 -7.73 9.77
C ILE A 6 5.32 -6.32 9.49
N MET A 7 6.51 -5.93 9.96
CA MET A 7 6.93 -4.53 9.85
C MET A 7 6.95 -4.15 8.38
N PRO A 8 5.90 -3.52 7.85
CA PRO A 8 6.00 -2.97 6.51
C PRO A 8 7.16 -2.00 6.53
N ALA A 9 7.98 -2.02 5.49
CA ALA A 9 8.97 -1.00 5.32
C ALA A 9 8.26 0.36 5.46
N VAL A 10 8.84 1.28 6.20
CA VAL A 10 8.28 2.61 6.40
C VAL A 10 9.33 3.65 6.06
N LYS A 11 8.92 4.72 5.40
CA LYS A 11 9.76 5.88 5.12
C LYS A 11 9.06 7.12 5.65
N ASN A 12 9.79 7.95 6.39
CA ASN A 12 9.25 9.22 6.84
C ASN A 12 9.15 10.19 5.65
N TYR A 13 8.09 10.98 5.60
CA TYR A 13 8.01 12.11 4.69
C TYR A 13 8.18 13.43 5.45
N LEU A 14 8.66 14.47 4.76
CA LEU A 14 8.98 15.78 5.33
C LEU A 14 7.76 16.70 5.30
N SER A 15 7.07 16.74 4.16
CA SER A 15 5.89 17.58 3.95
C SER A 15 4.91 16.95 2.97
N THR A 16 3.65 17.40 3.00
CA THR A 16 2.61 16.95 2.07
C THR A 16 1.51 18.02 1.93
N SER A 17 0.82 18.01 0.80
CA SER A 17 -0.42 18.74 0.56
C SER A 17 -1.68 17.88 0.74
N LEU A 18 -1.55 16.61 1.13
CA LEU A 18 -2.69 15.73 1.35
C LEU A 18 -3.45 16.13 2.61
N GLU A 19 -4.78 16.15 2.53
CA GLU A 19 -5.69 16.41 3.65
C GLU A 19 -6.19 15.15 4.35
N LYS A 20 -6.04 13.99 3.69
CA LYS A 20 -6.42 12.67 4.21
C LYS A 20 -5.44 11.61 3.74
N ASP A 21 -5.42 10.50 4.47
CA ASP A 21 -4.66 9.31 4.07
C ASP A 21 -5.05 8.85 2.66
N GLY A 22 -4.09 8.30 1.93
CA GLY A 22 -4.32 7.79 0.59
C GLY A 22 -3.39 6.65 0.25
N ILE A 23 -3.84 5.76 -0.63
CA ILE A 23 -3.07 4.62 -1.13
C ILE A 23 -2.70 4.90 -2.58
N PHE A 24 -1.42 4.76 -2.90
CA PHE A 24 -0.85 5.06 -4.21
C PHE A 24 0.14 3.97 -4.63
N LYS A 25 0.24 3.76 -5.95
CA LYS A 25 1.28 2.96 -6.59
C LYS A 25 2.32 3.89 -7.21
N ILE A 26 3.60 3.65 -6.99
CA ILE A 26 4.65 4.35 -7.71
C ILE A 26 4.66 3.87 -9.15
N SER A 27 4.54 4.79 -10.09
CA SER A 27 4.45 4.50 -11.52
C SER A 27 5.41 5.36 -12.32
N ASP A 28 5.71 4.96 -13.55
CA ASP A 28 6.43 5.77 -14.51
C ASP A 28 5.49 6.62 -15.38
N LYS A 29 6.07 7.50 -16.20
CA LYS A 29 5.32 8.41 -17.09
C LYS A 29 4.51 7.70 -18.16
N ASN A 30 4.81 6.43 -18.45
CA ASN A 30 4.16 5.63 -19.49
C ASN A 30 2.97 4.83 -18.96
N HIS A 31 2.64 4.98 -17.68
CA HIS A 31 1.49 4.29 -17.09
C HIS A 31 0.18 4.70 -17.79
N ALA A 32 -0.75 3.75 -17.93
CA ALA A 32 -2.04 3.99 -18.55
C ALA A 32 -2.81 5.14 -17.86
N GLU A 33 -3.46 6.00 -18.64
CA GLU A 33 -4.14 7.20 -18.12
C GLU A 33 -5.26 6.88 -17.13
N GLU A 34 -5.96 5.76 -17.33
CA GLU A 34 -7.14 5.36 -16.55
C GLU A 34 -6.84 5.17 -15.06
N ASP A 35 -5.62 4.78 -14.72
CA ASP A 35 -5.23 4.47 -13.34
C ASP A 35 -4.39 5.57 -12.67
N ARG A 36 -4.03 6.64 -13.38
CA ARG A 36 -3.09 7.66 -12.90
C ARG A 36 -3.54 8.40 -11.65
N ALA A 37 -4.84 8.50 -11.41
CA ALA A 37 -5.38 9.11 -10.20
C ALA A 37 -4.96 8.40 -8.89
N LEU A 38 -4.64 7.10 -8.98
CA LEU A 38 -4.13 6.29 -7.86
C LEU A 38 -2.61 6.07 -7.96
N CYS A 39 -1.94 6.75 -8.88
CA CYS A 39 -0.51 6.63 -9.06
C CYS A 39 0.24 7.84 -8.50
N ALA A 40 1.41 7.54 -7.93
CA ALA A 40 2.44 8.50 -7.56
C ALA A 40 3.56 8.48 -8.59
N ILE A 41 4.14 9.63 -8.88
CA ILE A 41 5.27 9.77 -9.78
C ILE A 41 6.38 10.59 -9.12
N PHE A 42 7.64 10.25 -9.43
CA PHE A 42 8.78 11.06 -8.99
C PHE A 42 8.83 12.40 -9.71
N SER A 43 9.34 13.43 -9.03
CA SER A 43 9.46 14.79 -9.53
C SER A 43 10.54 14.99 -10.62
N ASP A 44 11.15 13.91 -11.12
CA ASP A 44 12.24 13.96 -12.11
C ASP A 44 11.80 14.54 -13.46
N GLY A 45 11.62 15.85 -13.51
CA GLY A 45 11.15 16.62 -14.66
C GLY A 45 9.65 16.90 -14.62
N GLU A 46 9.06 17.21 -15.79
CA GLU A 46 7.63 17.51 -15.91
C GLU A 46 6.77 16.27 -15.65
N ALA A 47 6.21 16.21 -14.46
CA ALA A 47 5.23 15.17 -14.12
C ALA A 47 3.89 15.48 -14.82
N PRO A 48 3.27 14.52 -15.56
CA PRO A 48 1.96 14.71 -16.16
C PRO A 48 0.92 15.14 -15.12
N SER A 49 -0.01 16.03 -15.51
CA SER A 49 -0.94 16.68 -14.58
C SER A 49 -1.99 15.74 -13.98
N ASP A 50 -2.22 14.61 -14.57
CA ASP A 50 -3.24 13.60 -14.24
C ASP A 50 -2.81 12.56 -13.19
N PHE A 51 -1.53 12.55 -12.78
CA PHE A 51 -1.10 11.72 -11.67
C PHE A 51 -1.68 12.20 -10.33
N GLY A 52 -2.14 11.25 -9.51
CA GLY A 52 -2.79 11.52 -8.23
C GLY A 52 -1.85 12.09 -7.17
N LEU A 53 -0.54 11.84 -7.28
CA LEU A 53 0.47 12.29 -6.34
C LEU A 53 1.81 12.52 -7.01
N VAL A 54 2.55 13.53 -6.56
CA VAL A 54 3.96 13.75 -6.94
C VAL A 54 4.85 13.56 -5.73
N ILE A 55 5.93 12.80 -5.90
CA ILE A 55 6.94 12.57 -4.86
C ILE A 55 8.13 13.47 -5.15
N TYR A 56 8.38 14.45 -4.30
CA TYR A 56 9.51 15.37 -4.38
C TYR A 56 10.64 14.93 -3.45
N ARG A 57 11.86 15.19 -3.85
CA ARG A 57 13.03 15.10 -2.97
C ARG A 57 13.16 16.38 -2.15
N ASP A 58 13.80 16.30 -0.99
CA ASP A 58 14.16 17.50 -0.22
C ASP A 58 15.00 18.47 -1.05
N GLY A 59 14.57 19.73 -1.06
CA GLY A 59 15.19 20.78 -1.89
C GLY A 59 14.63 20.93 -3.30
N ASP A 60 13.76 20.02 -3.77
CA ASP A 60 13.07 20.20 -5.05
C ASP A 60 12.05 21.35 -4.99
N THR A 61 11.84 22.01 -6.14
CA THR A 61 10.77 23.00 -6.26
C THR A 61 9.42 22.30 -6.38
N VAL A 62 8.56 22.51 -5.37
CA VAL A 62 7.23 21.91 -5.29
C VAL A 62 6.22 22.74 -6.08
N ASP A 63 5.40 22.11 -6.92
CA ASP A 63 4.23 22.73 -7.53
C ASP A 63 3.06 22.77 -6.51
N PRO A 64 2.64 23.96 -6.04
CA PRO A 64 1.59 24.09 -5.02
C PRO A 64 0.18 23.67 -5.52
N ASN A 65 0.00 23.55 -6.83
CA ASN A 65 -1.27 23.12 -7.43
C ASN A 65 -1.43 21.59 -7.51
N ARG A 66 -0.41 20.85 -7.13
CA ARG A 66 -0.38 19.39 -7.18
C ARG A 66 -0.52 18.79 -5.79
N LYS A 67 -1.15 17.61 -5.72
CA LYS A 67 -1.02 16.78 -4.53
C LYS A 67 0.39 16.23 -4.48
N TYR A 68 1.05 16.39 -3.35
CA TYR A 68 2.45 15.98 -3.23
C TYR A 68 2.79 15.44 -1.84
N ILE A 69 3.90 14.71 -1.81
CA ILE A 69 4.69 14.42 -0.62
C ILE A 69 6.15 14.79 -0.90
N SER A 70 6.88 15.20 0.13
CA SER A 70 8.32 15.42 0.04
C SER A 70 9.04 14.45 0.97
N VAL A 71 10.08 13.80 0.46
CA VAL A 71 10.92 12.83 1.18
C VAL A 71 12.38 13.29 1.17
N SER A 72 13.22 12.78 2.08
CA SER A 72 14.66 13.13 2.13
C SER A 72 15.39 12.73 0.85
N ASP A 73 15.06 11.56 0.34
CA ASP A 73 15.68 10.92 -0.82
C ASP A 73 14.69 9.92 -1.44
N PHE A 74 15.04 9.36 -2.59
CA PHE A 74 14.23 8.32 -3.25
C PHE A 74 14.74 6.90 -2.95
N ASP A 75 15.70 6.75 -2.05
CA ASP A 75 16.19 5.45 -1.66
C ASP A 75 15.05 4.59 -1.11
N ASP A 76 15.05 3.32 -1.45
CA ASP A 76 14.00 2.36 -1.11
C ASP A 76 12.62 2.62 -1.73
N LEU A 77 12.52 3.52 -2.71
CA LEU A 77 11.29 3.77 -3.47
C LEU A 77 11.43 3.24 -4.90
N ASP A 78 10.67 2.21 -5.24
CA ASP A 78 10.72 1.58 -6.56
C ASP A 78 9.41 1.78 -7.33
N VAL A 79 9.51 1.96 -8.65
CA VAL A 79 8.34 1.89 -9.54
C VAL A 79 7.71 0.51 -9.41
N GLY A 80 6.43 0.48 -9.05
CA GLY A 80 5.66 -0.74 -8.76
C GLY A 80 5.36 -0.95 -7.28
N ASP A 81 6.00 -0.20 -6.38
CA ASP A 81 5.65 -0.22 -4.96
C ASP A 81 4.25 0.36 -4.73
N VAL A 82 3.52 -0.21 -3.79
CA VAL A 82 2.24 0.33 -3.31
C VAL A 82 2.40 0.75 -1.86
N PHE A 83 2.03 1.98 -1.56
CA PHE A 83 2.18 2.53 -0.22
C PHE A 83 0.94 3.33 0.19
N ARG A 84 0.74 3.43 1.50
CA ARG A 84 -0.22 4.35 2.11
C ARG A 84 0.52 5.55 2.69
N VAL A 85 0.01 6.74 2.45
CA VAL A 85 0.42 7.95 3.17
C VAL A 85 -0.37 8.01 4.46
N ASP A 86 0.30 7.89 5.59
CA ASP A 86 -0.29 8.01 6.93
C ASP A 86 0.03 9.41 7.46
N LEU A 87 -0.97 10.28 7.51
CA LEU A 87 -0.82 11.67 7.93
C LEU A 87 -0.62 11.80 9.44
N HIS A 88 -1.17 10.87 10.22
CA HIS A 88 -1.06 10.89 11.68
C HIS A 88 0.36 10.59 12.15
N THR A 89 0.99 9.56 11.56
CA THR A 89 2.36 9.16 11.90
C THR A 89 3.42 9.82 11.03
N ARG A 90 3.04 10.54 9.98
CA ARG A 90 3.90 11.15 8.97
C ARG A 90 4.80 10.11 8.28
N ARG A 91 4.20 8.99 7.87
CA ARG A 91 4.92 7.87 7.25
C ARG A 91 4.30 7.42 5.96
N LEU A 92 5.15 6.97 5.06
CA LEU A 92 4.79 6.10 3.96
C LEU A 92 4.85 4.67 4.48
N VAL A 93 3.72 3.99 4.48
CA VAL A 93 3.61 2.58 4.91
C VAL A 93 3.50 1.75 3.65
N PHE A 94 4.53 0.97 3.34
CA PHE A 94 4.53 0.12 2.16
C PHE A 94 3.59 -1.07 2.37
N LEU A 95 2.61 -1.20 1.50
CA LEU A 95 1.63 -2.28 1.49
C LEU A 95 2.03 -3.40 0.52
N PHE A 96 2.87 -3.05 -0.45
CA PHE A 96 3.51 -3.97 -1.38
C PHE A 96 4.85 -3.38 -1.83
N LYS A 97 5.89 -4.19 -1.83
CA LYS A 97 7.23 -3.83 -2.32
C LYS A 97 7.57 -4.71 -3.53
N LYS A 98 7.76 -4.10 -4.71
CA LYS A 98 8.05 -4.82 -5.95
C LYS A 98 9.24 -5.77 -5.83
N ASN A 99 10.29 -5.33 -5.15
CA ASN A 99 11.53 -6.08 -5.02
C ASN A 99 11.58 -6.98 -3.77
N SER A 100 10.48 -7.08 -2.99
CA SER A 100 10.38 -8.00 -1.85
C SER A 100 9.88 -9.36 -2.30
N ARG A 101 10.47 -10.41 -1.74
CA ARG A 101 9.99 -11.80 -1.89
C ARG A 101 8.95 -12.20 -0.85
N THR A 102 8.66 -11.34 0.10
CA THR A 102 7.79 -11.65 1.25
C THR A 102 6.68 -10.63 1.39
N ASN A 103 5.94 -10.39 0.29
CA ASN A 103 4.76 -9.52 0.35
C ASN A 103 3.59 -10.25 1.01
N SER A 104 2.84 -9.52 1.83
CA SER A 104 1.66 -10.07 2.48
C SER A 104 0.54 -9.04 2.59
N LEU A 105 -0.70 -9.50 2.41
CA LEU A 105 -1.90 -8.72 2.70
C LEU A 105 -2.33 -9.02 4.14
N TYR A 106 -2.27 -8.02 5.00
CA TYR A 106 -2.78 -8.09 6.35
C TYR A 106 -4.27 -7.76 6.33
N VAL A 107 -5.12 -8.76 6.53
CA VAL A 107 -6.55 -8.64 6.22
C VAL A 107 -7.45 -8.40 7.43
N THR A 108 -6.95 -8.65 8.66
CA THR A 108 -7.75 -8.44 9.88
C THR A 108 -6.90 -8.45 11.14
N ASP A 109 -7.32 -7.69 12.14
CA ASP A 109 -6.81 -7.79 13.52
C ASP A 109 -7.53 -8.88 14.34
N LEU A 110 -8.72 -9.32 13.88
CA LEU A 110 -9.53 -10.29 14.61
C LEU A 110 -8.86 -11.65 14.63
N CYS A 111 -8.91 -12.31 15.78
CA CYS A 111 -8.41 -13.66 15.94
C CYS A 111 -9.19 -14.42 17.02
N ASN A 112 -9.55 -15.65 16.73
CA ASN A 112 -10.18 -16.57 17.67
C ASN A 112 -9.22 -17.63 18.24
N SER A 113 -7.91 -17.49 17.95
CA SER A 113 -6.87 -18.43 18.38
C SER A 113 -5.94 -17.78 19.40
N HIS A 114 -5.46 -18.56 20.36
CA HIS A 114 -4.53 -18.13 21.40
C HIS A 114 -3.18 -18.84 21.26
N CYS A 115 -2.49 -18.65 20.11
CA CYS A 115 -1.23 -19.29 19.83
C CYS A 115 -0.11 -18.79 20.77
N LEU A 116 0.58 -19.71 21.45
CA LEU A 116 1.64 -19.37 22.41
C LEU A 116 2.80 -18.58 21.79
N MET A 117 3.07 -18.77 20.50
CA MET A 117 4.15 -18.08 19.78
C MET A 117 3.67 -16.82 19.05
N CYS A 118 2.40 -16.46 19.17
CA CYS A 118 1.86 -15.28 18.48
C CYS A 118 2.34 -14.00 19.17
N PRO A 119 3.06 -13.12 18.45
CA PRO A 119 3.53 -11.86 19.04
C PRO A 119 2.40 -10.84 19.19
N GLN A 120 1.24 -11.08 18.64
CA GLN A 120 0.07 -10.21 18.69
C GLN A 120 -1.03 -10.86 19.51
N PRO A 121 -1.49 -10.24 20.59
CA PRO A 121 -2.65 -10.73 21.32
C PRO A 121 -3.89 -10.63 20.45
N PRO A 122 -4.89 -11.54 20.60
CA PRO A 122 -6.17 -11.44 19.92
C PRO A 122 -6.81 -10.07 20.15
N GLN A 123 -7.39 -9.50 19.09
CA GLN A 123 -8.12 -8.24 19.13
C GLN A 123 -9.62 -8.52 18.98
N GLU A 124 -10.44 -7.77 19.70
CA GLU A 124 -11.90 -7.85 19.60
C GLU A 124 -12.48 -6.92 18.53
N THR A 125 -11.68 -5.95 18.08
CA THR A 125 -12.08 -4.98 17.07
C THR A 125 -11.10 -4.99 15.91
N ASP A 126 -11.64 -4.88 14.70
CA ASP A 126 -10.85 -4.82 13.48
C ASP A 126 -10.52 -3.36 13.12
N SER A 127 -9.26 -3.05 12.90
CA SER A 127 -8.82 -1.75 12.39
C SER A 127 -8.63 -1.75 10.88
N VAL A 128 -8.76 -2.91 10.22
CA VAL A 128 -8.55 -3.06 8.79
C VAL A 128 -9.79 -2.61 8.03
N ILE A 129 -9.62 -1.71 7.08
CA ILE A 129 -10.68 -1.22 6.21
C ILE A 129 -10.70 -2.08 4.95
N PHE A 130 -11.76 -2.86 4.76
CA PHE A 130 -11.87 -3.82 3.66
C PHE A 130 -11.75 -3.17 2.27
N GLU A 131 -12.33 -1.98 2.08
CA GLU A 131 -12.23 -1.26 0.81
C GLU A 131 -10.80 -0.79 0.50
N GLU A 132 -10.00 -0.48 1.53
CA GLU A 132 -8.56 -0.21 1.34
C GLU A 132 -7.81 -1.47 0.87
N LEU A 133 -8.13 -2.65 1.40
CA LEU A 133 -7.55 -3.91 0.92
C LEU A 133 -7.88 -4.15 -0.56
N ARG A 134 -9.12 -3.93 -0.97
CA ARG A 134 -9.53 -4.07 -2.36
C ARG A 134 -8.79 -3.08 -3.27
N GLN A 135 -8.61 -1.84 -2.80
CA GLN A 135 -7.80 -0.85 -3.51
C GLN A 135 -6.34 -1.31 -3.65
N VAL A 136 -5.73 -1.85 -2.59
CA VAL A 136 -4.37 -2.42 -2.68
C VAL A 136 -4.31 -3.52 -3.73
N VAL A 137 -5.26 -4.47 -3.71
CA VAL A 137 -5.32 -5.56 -4.68
C VAL A 137 -5.41 -5.04 -6.11
N SER A 138 -6.21 -3.99 -6.37
CA SER A 138 -6.32 -3.40 -7.71
C SER A 138 -5.02 -2.77 -8.22
N LEU A 139 -4.13 -2.36 -7.31
CA LEU A 139 -2.83 -1.74 -7.64
C LEU A 139 -1.68 -2.76 -7.76
N LEU A 140 -1.88 -4.03 -7.37
CA LEU A 140 -0.86 -5.07 -7.51
C LEU A 140 -0.48 -5.31 -8.98
N PRO A 141 0.73 -5.78 -9.28
CA PRO A 141 1.10 -6.13 -10.65
C PRO A 141 0.32 -7.36 -11.15
N GLU A 142 -0.03 -7.38 -12.43
CA GLU A 142 -0.72 -8.51 -13.06
C GLU A 142 0.11 -9.79 -13.06
N GLY A 143 1.43 -9.66 -13.20
CA GLY A 143 2.40 -10.78 -13.14
C GLY A 143 2.89 -11.08 -11.72
N LEU A 144 2.09 -10.85 -10.68
CA LEU A 144 2.43 -11.21 -9.31
C LEU A 144 2.51 -12.74 -9.19
N GLU A 145 3.67 -13.26 -8.77
CA GLU A 145 3.92 -14.70 -8.67
C GLU A 145 3.38 -15.29 -7.36
N GLU A 146 3.56 -14.57 -6.24
CA GLU A 146 3.11 -15.04 -4.94
C GLU A 146 2.76 -13.89 -3.98
N ILE A 147 1.81 -14.16 -3.08
CA ILE A 147 1.46 -13.26 -1.99
C ILE A 147 0.90 -14.06 -0.81
N SER A 148 1.23 -13.66 0.41
CA SER A 148 0.64 -14.24 1.61
C SER A 148 -0.59 -13.46 2.07
N ILE A 149 -1.60 -14.16 2.57
CA ILE A 149 -2.71 -13.56 3.31
C ILE A 149 -2.49 -13.83 4.78
N THR A 150 -2.45 -12.78 5.58
CA THR A 150 -2.14 -12.85 6.99
C THR A 150 -2.99 -11.87 7.79
N GLY A 151 -2.82 -11.89 9.11
CA GLY A 151 -3.56 -11.06 10.05
C GLY A 151 -3.64 -11.79 11.38
N GLY A 152 -4.71 -11.55 12.14
CA GLY A 152 -5.09 -12.39 13.25
C GLY A 152 -5.45 -13.79 12.73
N GLU A 153 -6.72 -14.02 12.43
CA GLU A 153 -7.20 -15.22 11.72
C GLU A 153 -7.97 -14.75 10.47
N PRO A 154 -7.41 -14.91 9.26
CA PRO A 154 -8.02 -14.39 8.03
C PRO A 154 -9.47 -14.83 7.79
N THR A 155 -9.86 -16.02 8.24
CA THR A 155 -11.24 -16.53 8.09
C THR A 155 -12.25 -15.73 8.93
N GLN A 156 -11.81 -14.93 9.90
CA GLN A 156 -12.70 -14.09 10.72
C GLN A 156 -13.35 -12.94 9.93
N ILE A 157 -12.82 -12.59 8.75
CA ILE A 157 -13.49 -11.62 7.89
C ILE A 157 -14.70 -12.20 7.12
N GLY A 158 -14.98 -13.50 7.28
CA GLY A 158 -16.16 -14.17 6.75
C GLY A 158 -16.27 -14.07 5.23
N ASP A 159 -17.45 -13.67 4.73
CA ASP A 159 -17.75 -13.59 3.29
C ASP A 159 -16.86 -12.58 2.52
N ARG A 160 -16.14 -11.72 3.23
CA ARG A 160 -15.18 -10.79 2.62
C ARG A 160 -13.93 -11.50 2.09
N LEU A 161 -13.52 -12.62 2.72
CA LEU A 161 -12.35 -13.37 2.26
C LEU A 161 -12.52 -13.93 0.84
N PRO A 162 -13.61 -14.64 0.50
CA PRO A 162 -13.86 -15.06 -0.88
C PRO A 162 -13.94 -13.90 -1.88
N LEU A 163 -14.44 -12.74 -1.48
CA LEU A 163 -14.48 -11.54 -2.33
C LEU A 163 -13.05 -11.06 -2.63
N LEU A 164 -12.20 -10.93 -1.60
CA LEU A 164 -10.82 -10.50 -1.74
C LEU A 164 -10.01 -11.47 -2.63
N LEU A 165 -10.19 -12.78 -2.42
CA LEU A 165 -9.54 -13.81 -3.24
C LEU A 165 -9.98 -13.75 -4.71
N ARG A 166 -11.24 -13.43 -4.97
CA ARG A 166 -11.76 -13.24 -6.33
C ARG A 166 -11.16 -12.01 -6.99
N ASP A 167 -11.09 -10.88 -6.27
CA ASP A 167 -10.44 -9.67 -6.75
C ASP A 167 -8.96 -9.93 -7.08
N LEU A 168 -8.26 -10.67 -6.21
CA LEU A 168 -6.86 -11.05 -6.41
C LEU A 168 -6.70 -11.97 -7.63
N ALA A 169 -7.54 -13.00 -7.77
CA ALA A 169 -7.51 -13.91 -8.93
C ALA A 169 -7.84 -13.18 -10.24
N SER A 170 -8.68 -12.15 -10.20
CA SER A 170 -8.96 -11.31 -11.37
C SER A 170 -7.78 -10.42 -11.73
N ARG A 171 -7.03 -9.93 -10.74
CA ARG A 171 -5.89 -9.03 -10.93
C ARG A 171 -4.61 -9.78 -11.30
N ALA A 172 -4.37 -10.92 -10.69
CA ALA A 172 -3.17 -11.75 -10.85
C ALA A 172 -3.58 -13.24 -10.90
N PRO A 173 -4.07 -13.73 -12.05
CA PRO A 173 -4.67 -15.06 -12.17
C PRO A 173 -3.70 -16.22 -11.88
N ASP A 174 -2.40 -16.01 -12.11
CA ASP A 174 -1.36 -17.02 -11.90
C ASP A 174 -0.68 -16.87 -10.53
N CYS A 175 -1.17 -15.99 -9.66
CA CYS A 175 -0.58 -15.73 -8.36
C CYS A 175 -0.81 -16.89 -7.39
N TYR A 176 0.26 -17.39 -6.80
CA TYR A 176 0.18 -18.33 -5.71
C TYR A 176 -0.14 -17.61 -4.38
N VAL A 177 -1.22 -18.04 -3.70
CA VAL A 177 -1.67 -17.44 -2.44
C VAL A 177 -1.41 -18.38 -1.28
N HIS A 178 -0.66 -17.93 -0.28
CA HIS A 178 -0.35 -18.67 0.94
C HIS A 178 -1.30 -18.32 2.09
#